data_033e240c86f9deccaf0f44b6136809e4
#
_entry.id   033e240c86f9deccaf0f44b6136809e4
#
_cell.length_a   1.000
_cell.length_b   1.000
_cell.length_c   1.000
_cell.angle_alpha   90.00
_cell.angle_beta   90.00
_cell.angle_gamma   90.00
#
_symmetry.space_group_name_H-M   'P 1'
#
loop_
_entity.id
_entity.type
_entity.pdbx_description
1 polymer ?
#
loop_
_entity_poly.entity_id
_entity_poly.type
_entity_poly.pdbx_seq_one_letter_code
_entity_poly.pdbx_strand_id
1 'polypeptide(L)'
;VKKVFWAWGILEGFGENGDTLFNKTGLIYDGQDSDDLGFGVKKLSYYTYKKMVEVLEGSDWDNIETIQEKDGIYVYKFIKNGKPIWVAWNDNASEKEITISSVNSSSVKITEAVPKYETGKEISDYSSAFSTKTESVENGKFVIKIKDAPVFVEEN
;
A
#
# COMPACT_ATOMS: atom_id res chain seq x y z
N VAL A 1 -7.75 3.22 14.82
CA VAL A 1 -8.68 2.42 13.96
C VAL A 1 -8.26 0.96 14.06
N LYS A 2 -9.13 0.09 14.61
CA LYS A 2 -8.80 -1.35 14.78
C LYS A 2 -9.14 -2.21 13.57
N LYS A 3 -10.05 -1.75 12.69
CA LYS A 3 -10.46 -2.48 11.48
C LYS A 3 -10.88 -1.49 10.39
N VAL A 4 -10.53 -1.82 9.16
CA VAL A 4 -11.00 -1.13 7.97
C VAL A 4 -11.76 -2.15 7.12
N PHE A 5 -12.98 -1.81 6.74
CA PHE A 5 -13.79 -2.64 5.85
C PHE A 5 -13.93 -1.92 4.51
N TRP A 6 -13.79 -2.68 3.43
CA TRP A 6 -14.10 -2.17 2.12
C TRP A 6 -15.61 -1.98 2.00
N ALA A 7 -16.04 -0.76 1.65
CA ALA A 7 -17.45 -0.46 1.49
C ALA A 7 -18.04 -1.12 0.23
N TRP A 8 -19.32 -1.51 0.29
CA TRP A 8 -20.14 -1.92 -0.84
C TRP A 8 -19.76 -3.20 -1.59
N GLY A 9 -18.74 -3.89 -1.20
CA GLY A 9 -18.35 -5.17 -1.78
C GLY A 9 -17.08 -5.12 -2.63
N ILE A 10 -16.63 -6.28 -3.03
CA ILE A 10 -15.40 -6.47 -3.79
C ILE A 10 -15.65 -6.28 -5.29
N LEU A 11 -16.77 -6.79 -5.81
CA LEU A 11 -17.21 -6.61 -7.18
C LEU A 11 -17.95 -5.28 -7.30
N GLU A 12 -17.77 -4.55 -8.38
CA GLU A 12 -18.59 -3.38 -8.72
C GLU A 12 -20.05 -3.76 -9.01
N GLY A 13 -20.90 -2.78 -9.17
CA GLY A 13 -22.27 -2.99 -9.62
C GLY A 13 -23.28 -3.18 -8.50
N PHE A 14 -23.81 -2.08 -7.97
CA PHE A 14 -24.96 -2.07 -7.08
C PHE A 14 -26.15 -1.31 -7.70
N GLY A 15 -26.63 -1.74 -8.84
CA GLY A 15 -27.83 -1.17 -9.39
C GLY A 15 -27.93 -1.19 -10.90
N GLU A 16 -29.15 -1.27 -11.37
CA GLU A 16 -29.51 -1.37 -12.79
C GLU A 16 -29.21 -0.12 -13.64
N ASN A 17 -28.73 0.96 -13.02
CA ASN A 17 -28.40 2.22 -13.69
C ASN A 17 -27.01 2.70 -13.29
N GLY A 18 -26.03 2.02 -13.76
CA GLY A 18 -24.60 2.02 -13.63
C GLY A 18 -23.79 3.28 -13.31
N ASP A 19 -24.34 4.44 -13.12
CA ASP A 19 -23.57 5.69 -13.12
C ASP A 19 -23.55 6.43 -11.76
N THR A 20 -23.57 5.69 -10.66
CA THR A 20 -23.37 6.31 -9.34
C THR A 20 -21.93 6.12 -8.87
N LEU A 21 -21.42 7.08 -8.10
CA LEU A 21 -20.08 7.03 -7.50
C LEU A 21 -19.81 5.69 -6.81
N PHE A 22 -20.82 5.07 -6.23
CA PHE A 22 -20.70 3.80 -5.50
C PHE A 22 -20.55 2.58 -6.41
N ASN A 23 -21.02 2.63 -7.64
CA ASN A 23 -20.85 1.51 -8.57
C ASN A 23 -19.39 1.26 -8.95
N LYS A 24 -18.57 2.31 -8.90
CA LYS A 24 -17.13 2.26 -9.24
C LYS A 24 -16.20 2.05 -8.04
N THR A 25 -16.74 1.84 -6.84
CA THR A 25 -15.91 1.67 -5.62
C THR A 25 -15.43 0.24 -5.37
N GLY A 26 -15.90 -0.74 -6.13
CA GLY A 26 -15.42 -2.12 -6.05
C GLY A 26 -13.94 -2.28 -6.44
N LEU A 27 -13.35 -3.38 -6.02
CA LEU A 27 -11.96 -3.75 -6.32
C LEU A 27 -11.85 -4.57 -7.63
N ILE A 28 -12.97 -5.03 -8.16
CA ILE A 28 -13.06 -5.89 -9.35
C ILE A 28 -14.17 -5.31 -10.24
N TYR A 29 -13.88 -5.17 -11.52
CA TYR A 29 -14.85 -4.70 -12.51
C TYR A 29 -16.00 -5.69 -12.70
N ASP A 30 -17.22 -5.19 -12.85
CA ASP A 30 -18.40 -5.99 -13.13
C ASP A 30 -18.68 -6.15 -14.66
N GLY A 31 -17.95 -5.43 -15.49
CA GLY A 31 -18.03 -5.49 -16.96
C GLY A 31 -19.25 -4.76 -17.55
N GLN A 32 -19.94 -3.93 -16.76
CA GLN A 32 -21.16 -3.23 -17.21
C GLN A 32 -20.90 -1.79 -17.65
N ASP A 33 -19.87 -1.16 -17.13
CA ASP A 33 -19.49 0.19 -17.51
C ASP A 33 -18.60 0.23 -18.76
N SER A 34 -18.72 1.29 -19.56
CA SER A 34 -17.99 1.44 -20.81
C SER A 34 -16.47 1.58 -20.64
N ASP A 35 -16.03 1.97 -19.46
CA ASP A 35 -14.62 2.11 -19.07
C ASP A 35 -14.06 0.87 -18.33
N ASP A 36 -14.88 -0.17 -18.16
CA ASP A 36 -14.47 -1.40 -17.54
C ASP A 36 -13.51 -2.20 -18.45
N LEU A 37 -12.47 -2.75 -17.81
CA LEU A 37 -11.49 -3.59 -18.48
C LEU A 37 -11.97 -5.03 -18.72
N GLY A 38 -13.22 -5.34 -18.35
CA GLY A 38 -13.91 -6.61 -18.49
C GLY A 38 -14.35 -7.23 -17.18
N PHE A 39 -15.39 -8.06 -17.23
CA PHE A 39 -15.94 -8.75 -16.07
C PHE A 39 -14.87 -9.55 -15.32
N GLY A 40 -14.82 -9.38 -14.01
CA GLY A 40 -13.89 -10.11 -13.14
C GLY A 40 -12.45 -9.61 -13.19
N VAL A 41 -12.13 -8.59 -14.00
CA VAL A 41 -10.79 -8.00 -14.02
C VAL A 41 -10.55 -7.23 -12.72
N LYS A 42 -9.45 -7.52 -12.06
CA LYS A 42 -9.04 -6.86 -10.82
C LYS A 42 -8.45 -5.49 -11.10
N LYS A 43 -8.84 -4.49 -10.32
CA LYS A 43 -8.25 -3.14 -10.37
C LYS A 43 -6.89 -3.11 -9.68
N LEU A 44 -6.10 -2.06 -9.91
CA LEU A 44 -4.85 -1.85 -9.16
C LEU A 44 -5.10 -1.79 -7.65
N SER A 45 -6.21 -1.17 -7.23
CA SER A 45 -6.63 -1.09 -5.82
C SER A 45 -6.83 -2.47 -5.16
N TYR A 46 -7.25 -3.49 -5.91
CA TYR A 46 -7.32 -4.86 -5.41
C TYR A 46 -5.94 -5.36 -4.98
N TYR A 47 -4.94 -5.16 -5.82
CA TYR A 47 -3.58 -5.63 -5.56
C TYR A 47 -2.90 -4.82 -4.45
N THR A 48 -3.10 -3.50 -4.42
CA THR A 48 -2.64 -2.61 -3.36
C THR A 48 -3.22 -3.03 -2.00
N TYR A 49 -4.55 -3.25 -1.94
CA TYR A 49 -5.23 -3.70 -0.73
C TYR A 49 -4.71 -5.08 -0.28
N LYS A 50 -4.58 -6.02 -1.22
CA LYS A 50 -4.02 -7.33 -0.94
C LYS A 50 -2.59 -7.25 -0.40
N LYS A 51 -1.74 -6.38 -0.97
CA LYS A 51 -0.36 -6.16 -0.51
C LYS A 51 -0.33 -5.59 0.90
N MET A 52 -1.16 -4.61 1.20
CA MET A 52 -1.28 -4.05 2.54
C MET A 52 -1.66 -5.14 3.57
N VAL A 53 -2.66 -5.95 3.25
CA VAL A 53 -3.08 -7.06 4.13
C VAL A 53 -1.93 -8.04 4.33
N GLU A 54 -1.27 -8.49 3.27
CA GLU A 54 -0.15 -9.44 3.34
C GLU A 54 1.00 -8.93 4.22
N VAL A 55 1.35 -7.66 4.08
CA VAL A 55 2.45 -7.06 4.84
C VAL A 55 2.06 -6.85 6.31
N LEU A 56 0.86 -6.34 6.58
CA LEU A 56 0.47 -5.89 7.91
C LEU A 56 -0.37 -6.89 8.71
N GLU A 57 -0.92 -7.94 8.08
CA GLU A 57 -1.67 -8.97 8.81
C GLU A 57 -0.81 -9.64 9.88
N GLY A 58 -1.35 -9.75 11.09
CA GLY A 58 -0.63 -10.29 12.24
C GLY A 58 0.27 -9.27 12.96
N SER A 59 0.24 -8.01 12.57
CA SER A 59 0.89 -6.94 13.33
C SER A 59 0.15 -6.66 14.64
N ASP A 60 0.88 -6.13 15.62
CA ASP A 60 0.29 -5.60 16.86
C ASP A 60 -0.41 -4.27 16.58
N TRP A 61 -1.73 -4.33 16.42
CA TRP A 61 -2.56 -3.18 16.08
C TRP A 61 -2.86 -2.27 17.27
N ASP A 62 -2.59 -2.71 18.49
CA ASP A 62 -2.79 -1.91 19.71
C ASP A 62 -1.58 -1.03 20.02
N ASN A 63 -0.41 -1.34 19.45
CA ASN A 63 0.86 -0.64 19.68
C ASN A 63 1.48 -0.08 18.39
N ILE A 64 0.67 0.62 17.58
CA ILE A 64 1.16 1.34 16.39
C ILE A 64 1.88 2.61 16.89
N GLU A 65 3.14 2.78 16.46
CA GLU A 65 3.93 3.97 16.80
C GLU A 65 3.83 4.99 15.64
N THR A 66 3.40 6.22 15.96
CA THR A 66 3.46 7.36 15.03
C THR A 66 4.85 7.96 15.07
N ILE A 67 5.65 7.75 14.03
CA ILE A 67 7.00 8.33 13.92
C ILE A 67 6.90 9.78 13.44
N GLN A 68 6.06 10.03 12.44
CA GLN A 68 5.79 11.36 11.92
C GLN A 68 4.37 11.45 11.37
N GLU A 69 3.70 12.57 11.64
CA GLU A 69 2.38 12.91 11.11
C GLU A 69 2.27 14.44 11.04
N LYS A 70 3.09 15.06 10.19
CA LYS A 70 3.10 16.51 10.00
C LYS A 70 3.72 16.89 8.65
N ASP A 71 3.43 18.09 8.19
CA ASP A 71 3.98 18.67 6.96
C ASP A 71 3.71 17.81 5.73
N GLY A 72 2.56 17.09 5.72
CA GLY A 72 2.17 16.16 4.66
C GLY A 72 3.02 14.88 4.63
N ILE A 73 3.80 14.61 5.66
CA ILE A 73 4.60 13.39 5.78
C ILE A 73 4.00 12.51 6.86
N TYR A 74 3.81 11.24 6.50
CA TYR A 74 3.22 10.22 7.35
C TYR A 74 4.14 9.02 7.43
N VAL A 75 4.54 8.66 8.64
CA VAL A 75 5.38 7.48 8.93
C VAL A 75 4.85 6.79 10.18
N TYR A 76 4.41 5.56 10.00
CA TYR A 76 3.92 4.72 11.09
C TYR A 76 4.77 3.45 11.17
N LYS A 77 5.00 3.00 12.42
CA LYS A 77 5.72 1.76 12.68
C LYS A 77 4.78 0.75 13.31
N PHE A 78 4.76 -0.42 12.73
CA PHE A 78 4.06 -1.61 13.18
C PHE A 78 5.06 -2.63 13.68
N ILE A 79 4.66 -3.51 14.57
CA ILE A 79 5.45 -4.67 14.99
C ILE A 79 4.74 -5.95 14.54
N LYS A 80 5.40 -6.77 13.76
CA LYS A 80 4.92 -8.07 13.30
C LYS A 80 5.95 -9.15 13.65
N ASN A 81 5.54 -10.14 14.45
CA ASN A 81 6.45 -11.20 14.92
C ASN A 81 7.74 -10.67 15.57
N GLY A 82 7.64 -9.56 16.31
CA GLY A 82 8.78 -8.93 16.98
C GLY A 82 9.66 -8.07 16.06
N LYS A 83 9.39 -8.00 14.76
CA LYS A 83 10.12 -7.17 13.81
C LYS A 83 9.34 -5.91 13.44
N PRO A 84 10.01 -4.76 13.25
CA PRO A 84 9.37 -3.54 12.80
C PRO A 84 9.04 -3.58 11.31
N ILE A 85 7.92 -2.97 10.98
CA ILE A 85 7.51 -2.62 9.62
C ILE A 85 7.14 -1.15 9.62
N TRP A 86 7.74 -0.34 8.77
CA TRP A 86 7.34 1.04 8.60
C TRP A 86 6.47 1.19 7.36
N VAL A 87 5.42 2.00 7.47
CA VAL A 87 4.61 2.45 6.35
C VAL A 87 4.81 3.95 6.22
N ALA A 88 5.25 4.41 5.06
CA ALA A 88 5.57 5.81 4.85
C ALA A 88 5.02 6.33 3.51
N TRP A 89 4.48 7.56 3.54
CA TRP A 89 4.07 8.30 2.35
C TRP A 89 4.09 9.79 2.61
N ASN A 90 3.93 10.59 1.54
CA ASN A 90 3.68 12.01 1.68
C ASN A 90 2.56 12.47 0.74
N ASP A 91 1.76 13.44 1.15
CA ASP A 91 0.68 14.03 0.35
C ASP A 91 1.08 15.36 -0.33
N ASN A 92 2.38 15.66 -0.33
CA ASN A 92 2.90 16.82 -1.05
C ASN A 92 3.03 16.50 -2.55
N ALA A 93 2.93 17.53 -3.38
CA ALA A 93 3.06 17.38 -4.84
C ALA A 93 4.48 16.96 -5.29
N SER A 94 5.48 17.03 -4.43
CA SER A 94 6.87 16.68 -4.73
C SER A 94 7.39 15.58 -3.81
N GLU A 95 8.29 14.76 -4.33
CA GLU A 95 9.02 13.76 -3.56
C GLU A 95 9.70 14.40 -2.33
N LYS A 96 9.65 13.72 -1.20
CA LYS A 96 10.30 14.12 0.05
C LYS A 96 11.29 13.06 0.50
N GLU A 97 12.41 13.52 1.02
CA GLU A 97 13.40 12.66 1.66
C GLU A 97 13.15 12.63 3.16
N ILE A 98 13.11 11.44 3.73
CA ILE A 98 12.97 11.22 5.17
C ILE A 98 14.05 10.27 5.68
N THR A 99 14.38 10.39 6.96
CA THR A 99 15.28 9.48 7.66
C THR A 99 14.49 8.64 8.65
N ILE A 100 14.59 7.33 8.52
CA ILE A 100 14.07 6.38 9.51
C ILE A 100 15.24 5.93 10.41
N SER A 101 15.02 5.97 11.72
CA SER A 101 16.04 5.66 12.75
C SER A 101 15.63 4.45 13.57
N SER A 102 16.55 3.97 14.40
CA SER A 102 16.35 2.80 15.30
C SER A 102 16.09 1.51 14.51
N VAL A 103 16.80 1.33 13.42
CA VAL A 103 16.80 0.12 12.59
C VAL A 103 17.90 -0.81 13.10
N ASN A 104 17.56 -2.05 13.40
CA ASN A 104 18.49 -3.02 14.00
C ASN A 104 19.21 -3.90 12.96
N SER A 105 18.71 -3.95 11.75
CA SER A 105 19.28 -4.71 10.63
C SER A 105 20.32 -3.88 9.88
N SER A 106 21.23 -4.53 9.15
CA SER A 106 22.20 -3.89 8.27
C SER A 106 21.60 -3.43 6.93
N SER A 107 20.41 -3.90 6.61
CA SER A 107 19.69 -3.51 5.40
C SER A 107 18.18 -3.61 5.60
N VAL A 108 17.45 -2.88 4.77
CA VAL A 108 15.99 -2.91 4.71
C VAL A 108 15.52 -3.22 3.31
N LYS A 109 14.40 -3.94 3.23
CA LYS A 109 13.64 -4.11 1.99
C LYS A 109 12.54 -3.06 1.92
N ILE A 110 12.48 -2.33 0.82
CA ILE A 110 11.46 -1.32 0.56
C ILE A 110 10.59 -1.83 -0.58
N THR A 111 9.28 -1.89 -0.36
CA THR A 111 8.30 -2.32 -1.36
C THR A 111 7.28 -1.20 -1.59
N GLU A 112 7.07 -0.79 -2.82
CA GLU A 112 5.99 0.14 -3.16
C GLU A 112 4.64 -0.55 -2.98
N ALA A 113 3.67 0.15 -2.37
CA ALA A 113 2.34 -0.42 -2.11
C ALA A 113 1.48 -0.52 -3.38
N VAL A 114 1.76 0.33 -4.37
CA VAL A 114 1.03 0.34 -5.65
C VAL A 114 1.80 -0.49 -6.68
N PRO A 115 1.10 -1.35 -7.45
CA PRO A 115 1.75 -2.10 -8.53
C PRO A 115 2.38 -1.18 -9.57
N LYS A 116 3.46 -1.65 -10.21
CA LYS A 116 4.21 -0.93 -11.25
C LYS A 116 3.54 -0.93 -12.65
N TYR A 117 2.30 -1.38 -12.74
CA TYR A 117 1.50 -1.47 -13.95
C TYR A 117 0.48 -0.32 -14.00
N GLU A 118 0.00 0.00 -15.18
CA GLU A 118 -1.04 1.02 -15.36
C GLU A 118 -2.44 0.47 -15.08
N THR A 119 -2.65 -0.81 -15.32
CA THR A 119 -3.92 -1.50 -15.08
C THR A 119 -3.73 -2.84 -14.39
N GLY A 120 -4.74 -3.27 -13.66
CA GLY A 120 -4.71 -4.59 -13.02
C GLY A 120 -4.80 -5.76 -14.01
N LYS A 121 -5.26 -5.50 -15.25
CA LYS A 121 -5.33 -6.49 -16.33
C LYS A 121 -3.94 -6.95 -16.80
N GLU A 122 -2.94 -6.09 -16.67
CA GLU A 122 -1.55 -6.37 -17.06
C GLU A 122 -0.82 -7.27 -16.07
N ILE A 123 -1.36 -7.44 -14.85
CA ILE A 123 -0.73 -8.20 -13.79
C ILE A 123 -1.01 -9.69 -13.98
N SER A 124 -0.08 -10.38 -14.63
CA SER A 124 -0.12 -11.84 -14.82
C SER A 124 0.48 -12.60 -13.62
N ASP A 125 1.44 -11.98 -12.92
CA ASP A 125 2.10 -12.53 -11.74
C ASP A 125 2.11 -11.50 -10.61
N TYR A 126 1.41 -11.83 -9.54
CA TYR A 126 1.31 -10.98 -8.34
C TYR A 126 2.66 -10.79 -7.63
N SER A 127 3.50 -11.83 -7.61
CA SER A 127 4.77 -11.78 -6.85
C SER A 127 5.74 -10.73 -7.41
N SER A 128 5.68 -10.49 -8.71
CA SER A 128 6.50 -9.52 -9.42
C SER A 128 5.79 -8.17 -9.69
N ALA A 129 4.57 -8.00 -9.20
CA ALA A 129 3.77 -6.82 -9.51
C ALA A 129 4.27 -5.52 -8.88
N PHE A 130 5.04 -5.60 -7.81
CA PHE A 130 5.47 -4.45 -7.02
C PHE A 130 6.96 -4.17 -7.19
N SER A 131 7.30 -2.89 -7.24
CA SER A 131 8.70 -2.47 -7.20
C SER A 131 9.27 -2.73 -5.81
N THR A 132 10.42 -3.38 -5.76
CA THR A 132 11.12 -3.69 -4.51
C THR A 132 12.60 -3.35 -4.66
N LYS A 133 13.16 -2.73 -3.63
CA LYS A 133 14.61 -2.46 -3.55
C LYS A 133 15.13 -2.75 -2.15
N THR A 134 16.43 -2.99 -2.05
CA THR A 134 17.15 -3.12 -0.78
C THR A 134 18.05 -1.92 -0.60
N GLU A 135 18.01 -1.34 0.61
CA GLU A 135 18.88 -0.22 0.99
C GLU A 135 19.71 -0.60 2.22
N SER A 136 20.94 -0.10 2.27
CA SER A 136 21.84 -0.29 3.41
C SER A 136 21.44 0.60 4.57
N VAL A 137 21.63 0.10 5.77
CA VAL A 137 21.41 0.84 7.03
C VAL A 137 22.79 1.24 7.59
N GLU A 138 22.97 2.52 7.87
CA GLU A 138 24.19 3.07 8.44
C GLU A 138 23.91 3.65 9.83
N ASN A 139 24.61 3.19 10.86
CA ASN A 139 24.44 3.63 12.24
C ASN A 139 22.98 3.57 12.74
N GLY A 140 22.26 2.50 12.35
CA GLY A 140 20.85 2.31 12.73
C GLY A 140 19.89 3.27 12.03
N LYS A 141 20.27 3.85 10.90
CA LYS A 141 19.46 4.79 10.11
C LYS A 141 19.54 4.49 8.63
N PHE A 142 18.48 4.80 7.91
CA PHE A 142 18.49 4.86 6.45
C PHE A 142 17.65 6.03 5.95
N VAL A 143 17.97 6.48 4.75
CA VAL A 143 17.29 7.58 4.08
C VAL A 143 16.45 7.01 2.95
N ILE A 144 15.21 7.48 2.84
CA ILE A 144 14.29 7.06 1.79
C ILE A 144 13.57 8.27 1.20
N LYS A 145 13.36 8.24 -0.11
CA LYS A 145 12.49 9.17 -0.82
C LYS A 145 11.08 8.60 -0.92
N ILE A 146 10.11 9.39 -0.49
CA ILE A 146 8.69 9.03 -0.46
C ILE A 146 7.85 9.96 -1.32
N LYS A 147 6.80 9.40 -1.92
CA LYS A 147 5.81 10.07 -2.75
C LYS A 147 4.42 9.88 -2.14
N ASP A 148 3.39 10.21 -2.90
CA ASP A 148 1.99 9.99 -2.56
C ASP A 148 1.62 8.51 -2.40
N ALA A 149 2.24 7.63 -3.19
CA ALA A 149 2.08 6.19 -3.02
C ALA A 149 2.81 5.70 -1.76
N PRO A 150 2.13 4.96 -0.86
CA PRO A 150 2.78 4.40 0.31
C PRO A 150 3.88 3.40 -0.04
N VAL A 151 4.89 3.32 0.82
CA VAL A 151 5.91 2.27 0.80
C VAL A 151 5.90 1.49 2.09
N PHE A 152 6.16 0.20 1.99
CA PHE A 152 6.44 -0.68 3.13
C PHE A 152 7.94 -0.85 3.26
N VAL A 153 8.46 -0.72 4.48
CA VAL A 153 9.87 -0.94 4.79
C VAL A 153 9.98 -2.03 5.85
N GLU A 154 10.72 -3.07 5.54
CA GLU A 154 10.91 -4.25 6.39
C GLU A 154 12.40 -4.46 6.64
N GLU A 155 12.79 -4.83 7.87
CA GLU A 155 14.15 -5.28 8.17
C GLU A 155 14.43 -6.65 7.49
N ASN A 156 15.59 -6.79 6.87
CA ASN A 156 16.03 -8.06 6.28
C ASN A 156 16.51 -9.06 7.33
#